data_18b184ebdee11f550403496086631796
#
_entry.id   18b184ebdee11f550403496086631796
#
_cell.length_a   1.000
_cell.length_b   1.000
_cell.length_c   1.000
_cell.angle_alpha   90.00
_cell.angle_beta   90.00
_cell.angle_gamma   90.00
#
_symmetry.space_group_name_H-M   'P 1'
#
loop_
_entity.id
_entity.type
_entity.pdbx_description
1 polymer ?
#
loop_
_entity_poly.entity_id
_entity_poly.type
_entity_poly.pdbx_seq_one_letter_code
_entity_poly.pdbx_strand_id
1 'polypeptide(L)'
;YVADNRMYALQSGFEHKSQNSENNLIFHYHNYDREYHNGGYLDEYDSESLVVKADRSTKLNNKFSFGYGSEYKYDWGAFENRGSYNASTKGHMKDFGFFANAGYKINENQILSIYGRTDDHNTTGRNQTYKLNFIQILGKFKFGATHSTGLRNPSLYELYGSDNYGIGGNTNLNPEKSETNEIYGEYNFSEKIKFTSTAYRAKVFDRIETNAAYSMHEN
;
A
#
# COMPACT_ATOMS: atom_id res chain seq x y z
N TYR A 1 3.56 -10.47 -30.37
CA TYR A 1 2.99 -10.31 -29.03
C TYR A 1 1.67 -9.55 -29.15
N VAL A 2 0.59 -10.13 -28.67
CA VAL A 2 -0.70 -9.45 -28.53
C VAL A 2 -1.13 -9.61 -27.09
N ALA A 3 -1.46 -8.49 -26.43
CA ALA A 3 -2.08 -8.49 -25.11
C ALA A 3 -3.46 -7.85 -25.24
N ASP A 4 -4.50 -8.55 -24.85
CA ASP A 4 -5.84 -8.00 -24.63
C ASP A 4 -6.05 -7.79 -23.15
N ASN A 5 -6.45 -6.57 -22.75
CA ASN A 5 -6.67 -6.22 -21.35
C ASN A 5 -8.05 -5.58 -21.24
N ARG A 6 -8.86 -6.09 -20.31
CA ARG A 6 -10.17 -5.53 -19.97
C ARG A 6 -10.21 -5.22 -18.50
N MET A 7 -10.67 -4.05 -18.14
CA MET A 7 -10.81 -3.63 -16.76
C MET A 7 -12.17 -2.98 -16.52
N TYR A 8 -12.83 -3.40 -15.46
CA TYR A 8 -14.04 -2.77 -14.94
C TYR A 8 -13.73 -2.29 -13.53
N ALA A 9 -14.08 -1.06 -13.23
CA ALA A 9 -13.89 -0.50 -11.89
C ALA A 9 -15.13 0.28 -11.45
N LEU A 10 -15.51 0.11 -10.19
CA LEU A 10 -16.55 0.88 -9.51
C LEU A 10 -15.96 1.45 -8.23
N GLN A 11 -16.08 2.75 -8.05
CA GLN A 11 -15.74 3.42 -6.81
C GLN A 11 -16.93 4.21 -6.32
N SER A 12 -17.24 4.08 -5.04
CA SER A 12 -18.28 4.86 -4.37
C SER A 12 -17.77 5.32 -3.01
N GLY A 13 -18.20 6.48 -2.57
CA GLY A 13 -17.80 7.03 -1.29
C GLY A 13 -18.90 7.84 -0.64
N PHE A 14 -18.90 7.83 0.68
CA PHE A 14 -19.72 8.69 1.52
C PHE A 14 -18.80 9.50 2.42
N GLU A 15 -19.00 10.81 2.44
CA GLU A 15 -18.28 11.74 3.30
C GLU A 15 -19.29 12.54 4.13
N HIS A 16 -19.07 12.60 5.43
CA HIS A 16 -19.86 13.44 6.33
C HIS A 16 -18.94 14.32 7.18
N LYS A 17 -19.05 15.62 6.99
CA LYS A 17 -18.29 16.65 7.73
C LYS A 17 -19.16 17.34 8.75
N SER A 18 -18.64 17.49 9.95
CA SER A 18 -19.16 18.35 11.01
C SER A 18 -18.10 19.41 11.37
N GLN A 19 -18.41 20.29 12.31
CA GLN A 19 -17.49 21.36 12.71
C GLN A 19 -16.10 20.85 13.14
N ASN A 20 -16.03 19.70 13.81
CA ASN A 20 -14.79 19.17 14.39
C ASN A 20 -14.44 17.76 13.92
N SER A 21 -15.25 17.14 13.11
CA SER A 21 -14.99 15.76 12.67
C SER A 21 -15.39 15.51 11.23
N GLU A 22 -14.72 14.56 10.62
CA GLU A 22 -14.96 14.05 9.28
C GLU A 22 -15.04 12.54 9.35
N ASN A 23 -16.06 11.95 8.73
CA ASN A 23 -16.23 10.50 8.59
C ASN A 23 -16.25 10.16 7.11
N ASN A 24 -15.53 9.13 6.75
CA ASN A 24 -15.43 8.65 5.38
C ASN A 24 -15.77 7.16 5.34
N LEU A 25 -16.52 6.77 4.31
CA LEU A 25 -16.73 5.39 3.92
C LEU A 25 -16.44 5.27 2.43
N ILE A 26 -15.54 4.38 2.07
CA ILE A 26 -15.09 4.15 0.69
C ILE A 26 -15.33 2.69 0.35
N PHE A 27 -15.91 2.47 -0.81
CA PHE A 27 -16.06 1.20 -1.46
C PHE A 27 -15.35 1.26 -2.80
N HIS A 28 -14.49 0.29 -3.08
CA HIS A 28 -13.82 0.16 -4.36
C HIS A 28 -13.87 -1.30 -4.81
N TYR A 29 -14.30 -1.52 -6.03
CA TYR A 29 -14.28 -2.83 -6.70
C TYR A 29 -13.63 -2.69 -8.07
N HIS A 30 -12.78 -3.64 -8.43
CA HIS A 30 -12.34 -3.78 -9.80
C HIS A 30 -12.20 -5.25 -10.18
N ASN A 31 -12.41 -5.48 -11.46
CA ASN A 31 -12.12 -6.74 -12.15
C ASN A 31 -11.15 -6.43 -13.28
N TYR A 32 -10.19 -7.31 -13.48
CA TYR A 32 -9.17 -7.18 -14.51
C TYR A 32 -8.95 -8.54 -15.17
N ASP A 33 -9.20 -8.59 -16.49
CA ASP A 33 -8.95 -9.74 -17.35
C ASP A 33 -7.79 -9.40 -18.27
N ARG A 34 -6.85 -10.29 -18.39
CA ARG A 34 -5.72 -10.15 -19.31
C ARG A 34 -5.44 -11.45 -20.01
N GLU A 35 -5.41 -11.39 -21.35
CA GLU A 35 -4.94 -12.45 -22.23
C GLU A 35 -3.62 -12.03 -22.87
N TYR A 36 -2.63 -12.89 -22.85
CA TYR A 36 -1.33 -12.65 -23.45
C TYR A 36 -0.98 -13.77 -24.42
N HIS A 37 -0.89 -13.44 -25.72
CA HIS A 37 -0.60 -14.37 -26.81
C HIS A 37 0.84 -14.17 -27.30
N ASN A 38 1.62 -15.24 -27.33
CA ASN A 38 2.98 -15.23 -27.84
C ASN A 38 3.31 -16.54 -28.58
N GLY A 39 3.26 -16.53 -29.92
CA GLY A 39 3.78 -17.60 -30.77
C GLY A 39 3.25 -19.00 -30.48
N GLY A 40 1.96 -19.14 -30.08
CA GLY A 40 1.33 -20.40 -29.70
C GLY A 40 1.21 -20.63 -28.20
N TYR A 41 1.70 -19.71 -27.38
CA TYR A 41 1.51 -19.66 -25.94
C TYR A 41 0.35 -18.73 -25.62
N LEU A 42 -0.44 -19.07 -24.62
CA LEU A 42 -1.52 -18.28 -24.08
C LEU A 42 -1.38 -18.22 -22.56
N ASP A 43 -1.30 -17.02 -22.01
CA ASP A 43 -1.41 -16.76 -20.58
C ASP A 43 -2.66 -15.93 -20.31
N GLU A 44 -3.54 -16.44 -19.46
CA GLU A 44 -4.80 -15.81 -19.04
C GLU A 44 -4.69 -15.45 -17.56
N TYR A 45 -5.01 -14.21 -17.21
CA TYR A 45 -4.94 -13.70 -15.84
C TYR A 45 -6.25 -13.00 -15.52
N ASP A 46 -7.05 -13.60 -14.66
CA ASP A 46 -8.27 -13.01 -14.13
C ASP A 46 -8.05 -12.57 -12.70
N SER A 47 -8.46 -11.36 -12.35
CA SER A 47 -8.40 -10.91 -10.98
C SER A 47 -9.55 -10.00 -10.59
N GLU A 48 -9.97 -10.12 -9.34
CA GLU A 48 -10.96 -9.25 -8.72
C GLU A 48 -10.40 -8.68 -7.43
N SER A 49 -10.75 -7.44 -7.13
CA SER A 49 -10.40 -6.81 -5.87
C SER A 49 -11.58 -6.01 -5.32
N LEU A 50 -11.80 -6.17 -4.02
CA LEU A 50 -12.78 -5.43 -3.24
C LEU A 50 -12.06 -4.76 -2.09
N VAL A 51 -12.25 -3.45 -1.92
CA VAL A 51 -11.79 -2.69 -0.76
C VAL A 51 -12.97 -1.95 -0.13
N VAL A 52 -13.12 -2.11 1.18
CA VAL A 52 -14.05 -1.34 2.00
C VAL A 52 -13.25 -0.67 3.10
N LYS A 53 -13.30 0.65 3.18
CA LYS A 53 -12.59 1.43 4.18
C LYS A 53 -13.55 2.40 4.87
N ALA A 54 -13.47 2.43 6.21
CA ALA A 54 -14.18 3.41 7.03
C ALA A 54 -13.19 4.11 7.95
N ASP A 55 -13.26 5.43 8.01
CA ASP A 55 -12.41 6.20 8.91
C ASP A 55 -13.13 7.44 9.47
N ARG A 56 -12.62 7.88 10.61
CA ARG A 56 -13.01 9.11 11.26
C ARG A 56 -11.79 9.90 11.68
N SER A 57 -11.80 11.20 11.42
CA SER A 57 -10.86 12.17 11.98
C SER A 57 -11.60 13.19 12.84
N THR A 58 -10.98 13.65 13.92
CA THR A 58 -11.58 14.59 14.87
C THR A 58 -10.52 15.57 15.37
N LYS A 59 -10.87 16.85 15.38
CA LYS A 59 -10.12 17.89 16.09
C LYS A 59 -10.70 18.00 17.50
N LEU A 60 -9.99 17.51 18.52
CA LEU A 60 -10.44 17.57 19.90
C LEU A 60 -10.34 19.01 20.46
N ASN A 61 -9.32 19.74 20.03
CA ASN A 61 -9.12 21.16 20.34
C ASN A 61 -8.10 21.76 19.35
N ASN A 62 -7.66 23.00 19.58
CA ASN A 62 -6.70 23.70 18.70
C ASN A 62 -5.31 23.06 18.67
N LYS A 63 -4.98 22.20 19.65
CA LYS A 63 -3.67 21.55 19.75
C LYS A 63 -3.70 20.07 19.39
N PHE A 64 -4.83 19.38 19.56
CA PHE A 64 -4.89 17.94 19.45
C PHE A 64 -5.91 17.47 18.41
N SER A 65 -5.46 16.62 17.50
CA SER A 65 -6.29 15.90 16.53
C SER A 65 -6.06 14.40 16.66
N PHE A 66 -7.10 13.62 16.35
CA PHE A 66 -7.07 12.18 16.41
C PHE A 66 -7.87 11.60 15.24
N GLY A 67 -7.39 10.50 14.68
CA GLY A 67 -8.11 9.75 13.66
C GLY A 67 -7.96 8.26 13.87
N TYR A 68 -8.93 7.50 13.40
CA TYR A 68 -8.89 6.04 13.39
C TYR A 68 -9.78 5.50 12.26
N GLY A 69 -9.52 4.27 11.88
CA GLY A 69 -10.31 3.61 10.86
C GLY A 69 -9.95 2.16 10.69
N SER A 70 -10.70 1.49 9.85
CA SER A 70 -10.48 0.11 9.45
C SER A 70 -10.61 -0.02 7.94
N GLU A 71 -9.95 -1.02 7.40
CA GLU A 71 -9.96 -1.36 5.99
C GLU A 71 -10.06 -2.88 5.85
N TYR A 72 -10.95 -3.33 4.99
CA TYR A 72 -11.00 -4.72 4.56
C TYR A 72 -10.69 -4.77 3.08
N LYS A 73 -9.77 -5.65 2.71
CA LYS A 73 -9.39 -5.92 1.33
C LYS A 73 -9.54 -7.40 1.03
N TYR A 74 -10.16 -7.71 -0.09
CA TYR A 74 -10.26 -9.05 -0.65
C TYR A 74 -9.77 -9.03 -2.09
N ASP A 75 -8.76 -9.83 -2.40
CA ASP A 75 -8.26 -10.03 -3.76
C ASP A 75 -8.43 -11.51 -4.11
N TRP A 76 -8.92 -11.77 -5.31
CA TRP A 76 -8.99 -13.10 -5.91
C TRP A 76 -8.30 -13.07 -7.26
N GLY A 77 -7.70 -14.19 -7.67
CA GLY A 77 -7.11 -14.33 -9.00
C GLY A 77 -7.03 -15.78 -9.45
N ALA A 78 -7.12 -15.94 -10.77
CA ALA A 78 -6.88 -17.18 -11.49
C ALA A 78 -5.83 -16.93 -12.57
N PHE A 79 -4.97 -17.92 -12.76
CA PHE A 79 -3.86 -17.90 -13.70
C PHE A 79 -3.91 -19.18 -14.52
N GLU A 80 -4.07 -19.08 -15.83
CA GLU A 80 -4.05 -20.20 -16.74
C GLU A 80 -2.96 -20.01 -17.78
N ASN A 81 -2.16 -21.04 -17.99
CA ASN A 81 -1.09 -21.06 -18.96
C ASN A 81 -1.31 -22.25 -19.90
N ARG A 82 -1.22 -22.00 -21.22
CA ARG A 82 -1.33 -23.01 -22.26
C ARG A 82 -0.15 -22.87 -23.22
N GLY A 83 0.61 -23.96 -23.38
CA GLY A 83 1.82 -23.97 -24.22
C GLY A 83 2.88 -24.89 -23.67
N SER A 84 4.10 -24.42 -23.46
CA SER A 84 5.21 -25.24 -22.93
C SER A 84 4.96 -25.75 -21.52
N TYR A 85 4.33 -24.94 -20.69
CA TYR A 85 3.91 -25.29 -19.33
C TYR A 85 2.41 -25.06 -19.24
N ASN A 86 1.64 -26.14 -19.13
CA ASN A 86 0.21 -26.04 -18.89
C ASN A 86 -0.04 -26.05 -17.39
N ALA A 87 -0.53 -24.94 -16.87
CA ALA A 87 -0.87 -24.80 -15.47
C ALA A 87 -2.18 -24.04 -15.32
N SER A 88 -2.95 -24.38 -14.30
CA SER A 88 -4.13 -23.64 -13.87
C SER A 88 -4.06 -23.52 -12.37
N THR A 89 -3.90 -22.30 -11.89
CA THR A 89 -3.81 -21.98 -10.46
C THR A 89 -4.80 -20.87 -10.11
N LYS A 90 -5.23 -20.86 -8.86
CA LYS A 90 -6.10 -19.79 -8.34
C LYS A 90 -5.82 -19.56 -6.86
N GLY A 91 -6.08 -18.37 -6.41
CA GLY A 91 -5.89 -18.03 -5.01
C GLY A 91 -6.67 -16.78 -4.60
N HIS A 92 -6.65 -16.52 -3.32
CA HIS A 92 -7.25 -15.32 -2.77
C HIS A 92 -6.44 -14.81 -1.59
N MET A 93 -6.51 -13.51 -1.38
CA MET A 93 -5.95 -12.81 -0.23
C MET A 93 -7.06 -12.06 0.50
N LYS A 94 -6.98 -12.05 1.81
CA LYS A 94 -7.83 -11.26 2.70
C LYS A 94 -6.93 -10.48 3.62
N ASP A 95 -7.19 -9.22 3.74
CA ASP A 95 -6.45 -8.34 4.64
C ASP A 95 -7.44 -7.47 5.43
N PHE A 96 -7.31 -7.48 6.74
CA PHE A 96 -8.07 -6.61 7.62
C PHE A 96 -7.11 -5.71 8.38
N GLY A 97 -7.15 -4.42 8.06
CA GLY A 97 -6.33 -3.39 8.68
C GLY A 97 -7.11 -2.54 9.66
N PHE A 98 -6.51 -2.25 10.81
CA PHE A 98 -6.95 -1.21 11.72
C PHE A 98 -5.84 -0.18 11.87
N PHE A 99 -6.17 1.11 11.80
CA PHE A 99 -5.22 2.19 11.93
C PHE A 99 -5.71 3.31 12.84
N ALA A 100 -4.76 4.00 13.46
CA ALA A 100 -5.03 5.19 14.23
C ALA A 100 -3.89 6.20 14.05
N ASN A 101 -4.21 7.48 14.21
CA ASN A 101 -3.22 8.55 14.18
C ASN A 101 -3.56 9.62 15.21
N ALA A 102 -2.53 10.34 15.66
CA ALA A 102 -2.68 11.51 16.51
C ALA A 102 -1.73 12.60 16.04
N GLY A 103 -2.20 13.82 16.08
CA GLY A 103 -1.42 15.03 15.82
C GLY A 103 -1.47 15.96 17.04
N TYR A 104 -0.31 16.46 17.45
CA TYR A 104 -0.18 17.35 18.58
C TYR A 104 0.62 18.61 18.19
N LYS A 105 -0.01 19.77 18.30
CA LYS A 105 0.66 21.07 18.18
C LYS A 105 1.26 21.43 19.52
N ILE A 106 2.57 21.25 19.68
CA ILE A 106 3.31 21.65 20.88
C ILE A 106 3.15 23.15 21.07
N ASN A 107 3.33 23.88 19.98
CA ASN A 107 3.03 25.31 19.84
C ASN A 107 2.69 25.61 18.37
N GLU A 108 2.54 26.89 18.00
CA GLU A 108 2.20 27.29 16.62
C GLU A 108 3.25 26.91 15.58
N ASN A 109 4.47 26.68 16.01
CA ASN A 109 5.62 26.40 15.15
C ASN A 109 6.09 24.93 15.22
N GLN A 110 5.53 24.10 16.12
CA GLN A 110 5.98 22.73 16.35
C GLN A 110 4.81 21.77 16.32
N ILE A 111 4.89 20.76 15.47
CA ILE A 111 3.88 19.74 15.31
C ILE A 111 4.53 18.37 15.38
N LEU A 112 3.97 17.51 16.23
CA LEU A 112 4.31 16.11 16.33
C LEU A 112 3.11 15.29 15.82
N SER A 113 3.37 14.27 15.01
CA SER A 113 2.35 13.35 14.54
C SER A 113 2.82 11.91 14.66
N ILE A 114 1.91 11.04 15.06
CA ILE A 114 2.11 9.59 15.11
C ILE A 114 0.99 8.91 14.34
N TYR A 115 1.34 7.86 13.61
CA TYR A 115 0.43 6.95 12.93
C TYR A 115 0.83 5.53 13.26
N GLY A 116 -0.13 4.67 13.51
CA GLY A 116 0.06 3.23 13.70
C GLY A 116 -1.00 2.45 12.93
N ARG A 117 -0.60 1.30 12.39
CA ARG A 117 -1.49 0.37 11.69
C ARG A 117 -1.13 -1.06 12.05
N THR A 118 -2.14 -1.91 12.20
CA THR A 118 -2.01 -3.36 12.28
C THR A 118 -2.86 -3.98 11.18
N ASP A 119 -2.28 -4.94 10.48
CA ASP A 119 -2.92 -5.69 9.41
C ASP A 119 -2.93 -7.17 9.78
N ASP A 120 -4.03 -7.86 9.52
CA ASP A 120 -4.19 -9.30 9.67
C ASP A 120 -4.48 -9.91 8.29
N HIS A 121 -3.43 -10.44 7.68
CA HIS A 121 -3.46 -10.98 6.33
C HIS A 121 -3.49 -12.51 6.37
N ASN A 122 -4.39 -13.14 5.58
CA ASN A 122 -4.62 -14.58 5.64
C ASN A 122 -3.39 -15.45 5.29
N THR A 123 -2.41 -14.93 4.57
CA THR A 123 -1.19 -15.64 4.19
C THR A 123 0.01 -15.27 5.05
N THR A 124 0.23 -13.96 5.27
CA THR A 124 1.42 -13.47 5.97
C THR A 124 1.21 -13.17 7.46
N GLY A 125 -0.03 -13.40 7.96
CA GLY A 125 -0.38 -13.19 9.35
C GLY A 125 -0.42 -11.73 9.76
N ARG A 126 -0.23 -11.49 11.08
CA ARG A 126 -0.34 -10.15 11.66
C ARG A 126 0.95 -9.37 11.53
N ASN A 127 0.85 -8.17 10.99
CA ASN A 127 1.94 -7.22 10.83
C ASN A 127 1.57 -5.85 11.37
N GLN A 128 2.59 -5.06 11.72
CA GLN A 128 2.40 -3.71 12.25
C GLN A 128 3.33 -2.74 11.56
N THR A 129 2.82 -1.55 11.30
CA THR A 129 3.59 -0.42 10.77
C THR A 129 3.31 0.84 11.56
N TYR A 130 4.28 1.74 11.59
CA TYR A 130 4.12 3.03 12.25
C TYR A 130 4.88 4.13 11.52
N LYS A 131 4.48 5.37 11.78
CA LYS A 131 5.16 6.56 11.32
C LYS A 131 5.17 7.61 12.42
N LEU A 132 6.35 8.18 12.68
CA LEU A 132 6.56 9.36 13.53
C LEU A 132 6.99 10.51 12.63
N ASN A 133 6.40 11.68 12.83
CA ASN A 133 6.74 12.87 12.06
C ASN A 133 6.80 14.09 12.99
N PHE A 134 7.88 14.84 12.89
CA PHE A 134 8.07 16.11 13.58
C PHE A 134 8.26 17.23 12.56
N ILE A 135 7.59 18.36 12.79
CA ILE A 135 7.68 19.56 11.96
C ILE A 135 8.05 20.75 12.85
N GLN A 136 9.02 21.54 12.39
CA GLN A 136 9.42 22.81 12.97
C GLN A 136 9.30 23.92 11.92
N ILE A 137 8.65 25.03 12.27
CA ILE A 137 8.53 26.25 11.46
C ILE A 137 9.35 27.35 12.12
N LEU A 138 10.20 28.03 11.37
CA LEU A 138 11.06 29.14 11.80
C LEU A 138 10.98 30.26 10.77
N GLY A 139 9.98 31.12 10.90
CA GLY A 139 9.73 32.20 9.93
C GLY A 139 9.45 31.63 8.52
N LYS A 140 10.38 31.89 7.59
CA LYS A 140 10.29 31.38 6.21
C LYS A 140 10.78 29.96 6.03
N PHE A 141 11.38 29.33 7.04
CA PHE A 141 11.86 27.96 7.01
C PHE A 141 10.85 27.01 7.66
N LYS A 142 10.70 25.84 7.05
CA LYS A 142 10.01 24.70 7.62
C LYS A 142 10.90 23.49 7.49
N PHE A 143 11.12 22.78 8.59
CA PHE A 143 11.90 21.55 8.62
C PHE A 143 11.04 20.42 9.12
N GLY A 144 11.33 19.23 8.67
CA GLY A 144 10.68 18.03 9.20
C GLY A 144 11.61 16.83 9.21
N ALA A 145 11.31 15.93 10.13
CA ALA A 145 11.93 14.61 10.21
C ALA A 145 10.85 13.56 10.33
N THR A 146 11.00 12.48 9.59
CA THR A 146 10.09 11.34 9.60
C THR A 146 10.87 10.06 9.81
N HIS A 147 10.37 9.20 10.70
CA HIS A 147 10.76 7.81 10.78
C HIS A 147 9.52 6.96 10.54
N SER A 148 9.60 5.97 9.65
CA SER A 148 8.47 5.11 9.31
C SER A 148 8.92 3.70 8.97
N THR A 149 8.03 2.75 9.24
CA THR A 149 8.10 1.39 8.72
C THR A 149 7.06 1.20 7.65
N GLY A 150 7.33 0.30 6.71
CA GLY A 150 6.40 -0.09 5.64
C GLY A 150 6.31 -1.60 5.52
N LEU A 151 5.23 -2.06 4.91
CA LEU A 151 4.95 -3.45 4.63
C LEU A 151 4.47 -3.59 3.20
N ARG A 152 4.95 -4.62 2.48
CA ARG A 152 4.40 -5.07 1.21
C ARG A 152 4.08 -6.56 1.31
N ASN A 153 2.81 -6.91 1.35
CA ASN A 153 2.40 -8.31 1.23
C ASN A 153 2.72 -8.83 -0.18
N PRO A 154 3.02 -10.13 -0.33
CA PRO A 154 3.14 -10.75 -1.64
C PRO A 154 1.88 -10.50 -2.48
N SER A 155 2.05 -10.34 -3.77
CA SER A 155 0.94 -10.24 -4.71
C SER A 155 0.30 -11.61 -4.96
N LEU A 156 -0.91 -11.62 -5.54
CA LEU A 156 -1.55 -12.87 -5.97
C LEU A 156 -0.67 -13.69 -6.91
N TYR A 157 0.04 -13.02 -7.84
CA TYR A 157 0.95 -13.70 -8.77
C TYR A 157 2.15 -14.31 -8.05
N GLU A 158 2.77 -13.59 -7.09
CA GLU A 158 3.89 -14.14 -6.31
C GLU A 158 3.48 -15.33 -5.45
N LEU A 159 2.22 -15.38 -4.97
CA LEU A 159 1.71 -16.50 -4.16
C LEU A 159 1.19 -17.67 -4.98
N TYR A 160 0.46 -17.39 -6.08
CA TYR A 160 -0.34 -18.39 -6.78
C TYR A 160 -0.11 -18.39 -8.29
N GLY A 161 0.66 -17.43 -8.82
CA GLY A 161 0.88 -17.29 -10.25
C GLY A 161 1.60 -18.46 -10.89
N SER A 162 1.48 -18.54 -12.19
CA SER A 162 2.29 -19.40 -13.05
C SER A 162 2.42 -18.74 -14.41
N ASP A 163 3.47 -19.08 -15.15
CA ASP A 163 3.66 -18.62 -16.52
C ASP A 163 4.25 -19.71 -17.43
N ASN A 164 4.28 -19.44 -18.73
CA ASN A 164 4.84 -20.35 -19.72
C ASN A 164 6.37 -20.46 -19.71
N TYR A 165 7.06 -19.71 -18.84
CA TYR A 165 8.51 -19.85 -18.57
C TYR A 165 8.77 -20.83 -17.42
N GLY A 166 7.73 -21.30 -16.71
CA GLY A 166 7.84 -22.25 -15.62
C GLY A 166 8.05 -21.62 -14.25
N ILE A 167 7.86 -20.30 -14.14
CA ILE A 167 7.90 -19.63 -12.84
C ILE A 167 6.59 -19.90 -12.11
N GLY A 168 6.68 -20.47 -10.91
CA GLY A 168 5.54 -20.78 -10.05
C GLY A 168 5.44 -19.85 -8.86
N GLY A 169 4.23 -19.69 -8.32
CA GLY A 169 3.97 -18.98 -7.08
C GLY A 169 4.47 -19.75 -5.85
N ASN A 170 4.68 -19.01 -4.75
CA ASN A 170 5.12 -19.56 -3.48
C ASN A 170 4.24 -19.04 -2.34
N THR A 171 3.40 -19.91 -1.77
CA THR A 171 2.50 -19.55 -0.67
C THR A 171 3.19 -19.41 0.69
N ASN A 172 4.50 -19.68 0.78
CA ASN A 172 5.30 -19.54 2.00
C ASN A 172 6.06 -18.20 2.08
N LEU A 173 5.81 -17.26 1.17
CA LEU A 173 6.46 -15.97 1.18
C LEU A 173 6.08 -15.16 2.41
N ASN A 174 7.09 -14.52 2.99
CA ASN A 174 6.91 -13.47 4.00
C ASN A 174 6.64 -12.11 3.33
N PRO A 175 6.04 -11.16 4.04
CA PRO A 175 5.92 -9.81 3.51
C PRO A 175 7.29 -9.11 3.51
N GLU A 176 7.54 -8.29 2.48
CA GLU A 176 8.67 -7.35 2.52
C GLU A 176 8.42 -6.28 3.57
N LYS A 177 9.44 -5.94 4.32
CA LYS A 177 9.42 -4.87 5.32
C LYS A 177 10.37 -3.76 4.93
N SER A 178 10.03 -2.55 5.27
CA SER A 178 10.92 -1.42 5.08
C SER A 178 11.00 -0.52 6.29
N GLU A 179 12.14 0.15 6.43
CA GLU A 179 12.40 1.19 7.41
C GLU A 179 12.94 2.42 6.68
N THR A 180 12.30 3.56 6.86
CA THR A 180 12.67 4.80 6.19
C THR A 180 12.88 5.91 7.20
N ASN A 181 14.01 6.60 7.09
CA ASN A 181 14.32 7.83 7.79
C ASN A 181 14.42 8.95 6.77
N GLU A 182 13.71 10.04 6.99
CA GLU A 182 13.63 11.17 6.08
C GLU A 182 13.80 12.47 6.85
N ILE A 183 14.53 13.40 6.25
CA ILE A 183 14.57 14.81 6.66
C ILE A 183 14.19 15.67 5.45
N TYR A 184 13.39 16.67 5.68
CA TYR A 184 13.02 17.63 4.63
C TYR A 184 13.10 19.06 5.12
N GLY A 185 13.35 19.96 4.17
CA GLY A 185 13.39 21.40 4.39
C GLY A 185 12.64 22.13 3.29
N GLU A 186 11.98 23.21 3.70
CA GLU A 186 11.29 24.13 2.81
C GLU A 186 11.69 25.55 3.16
N TYR A 187 11.99 26.36 2.16
CA TYR A 187 12.26 27.79 2.32
C TYR A 187 11.40 28.61 1.36
N ASN A 188 10.60 29.51 1.91
CA ASN A 188 9.75 30.41 1.18
C ASN A 188 10.49 31.74 0.94
N PHE A 189 11.11 31.89 -0.24
CA PHE A 189 11.78 33.14 -0.64
C PHE A 189 10.78 34.29 -0.73
N SER A 190 9.63 34.03 -1.36
CA SER A 190 8.52 34.95 -1.54
C SER A 190 7.22 34.16 -1.69
N GLU A 191 6.08 34.85 -1.85
CA GLU A 191 4.79 34.20 -2.15
C GLU A 191 4.80 33.38 -3.46
N LYS A 192 5.73 33.68 -4.37
CA LYS A 192 5.82 33.05 -5.69
C LYS A 192 6.94 32.03 -5.83
N ILE A 193 7.92 32.03 -4.92
CA ILE A 193 9.13 31.20 -5.03
C ILE A 193 9.33 30.43 -3.72
N LYS A 194 9.33 29.13 -3.85
CA LYS A 194 9.58 28.17 -2.78
C LYS A 194 10.65 27.18 -3.20
N PHE A 195 11.58 26.89 -2.32
CA PHE A 195 12.57 25.83 -2.47
C PHE A 195 12.26 24.72 -1.49
N THR A 196 12.30 23.47 -1.97
CA THR A 196 12.13 22.26 -1.14
C THR A 196 13.25 21.28 -1.39
N SER A 197 13.71 20.62 -0.34
CA SER A 197 14.72 19.56 -0.42
C SER A 197 14.36 18.45 0.55
N THR A 198 14.57 17.20 0.12
CA THR A 198 14.34 16.01 0.93
C THR A 198 15.54 15.08 0.77
N ALA A 199 16.03 14.56 1.89
CA ALA A 199 17.01 13.48 1.94
C ALA A 199 16.41 12.31 2.73
N TYR A 200 16.56 11.11 2.23
CA TYR A 200 16.06 9.91 2.90
C TYR A 200 17.03 8.74 2.80
N ARG A 201 16.89 7.82 3.75
CA ARG A 201 17.52 6.51 3.74
C ARG A 201 16.45 5.46 3.98
N ALA A 202 16.30 4.55 3.04
CA ALA A 202 15.42 3.39 3.15
C ALA A 202 16.24 2.10 3.21
N LYS A 203 15.76 1.15 4.02
CA LYS A 203 16.21 -0.24 4.04
C LYS A 203 15.01 -1.12 3.76
N VAL A 204 15.20 -2.15 2.95
CA VAL A 204 14.18 -3.16 2.65
C VAL A 204 14.73 -4.50 3.13
N PHE A 205 13.89 -5.27 3.79
CA PHE A 205 14.15 -6.60 4.33
C PHE A 205 13.18 -7.60 3.73
N ASP A 206 13.57 -8.86 3.69
CA ASP A 206 12.74 -9.97 3.20
C ASP A 206 12.19 -9.70 1.79
N ARG A 207 13.05 -9.17 0.89
CA ARG A 207 12.66 -8.87 -0.50
C ARG A 207 12.19 -10.13 -1.20
N ILE A 208 11.12 -10.00 -1.97
CA ILE A 208 10.59 -11.07 -2.79
C ILE A 208 11.23 -10.96 -4.17
N GLU A 209 11.98 -11.98 -4.54
CA GLU A 209 12.68 -12.05 -5.83
C GLU A 209 12.41 -13.40 -6.49
N THR A 210 12.64 -13.52 -7.78
CA THR A 210 12.65 -14.81 -8.44
C THR A 210 13.98 -15.50 -8.08
N ASN A 211 13.92 -16.77 -7.70
CA ASN A 211 15.11 -17.53 -7.32
C ASN A 211 16.12 -17.69 -8.48
N ALA A 212 17.35 -18.07 -8.16
CA ALA A 212 18.43 -18.22 -9.16
C ALA A 212 18.12 -19.23 -10.26
N ALA A 213 17.23 -20.19 -10.02
CA ALA A 213 16.77 -21.17 -11.01
C ALA A 213 15.62 -20.66 -11.90
N TYR A 214 15.11 -19.45 -11.64
CA TYR A 214 13.93 -18.85 -12.30
C TYR A 214 12.71 -19.78 -12.28
N SER A 215 12.48 -20.48 -11.17
CA SER A 215 11.41 -21.47 -11.04
C SER A 215 10.32 -21.08 -10.03
N MET A 216 10.62 -20.22 -9.06
CA MET A 216 9.66 -19.72 -8.08
C MET A 216 10.13 -18.39 -7.45
N HIS A 217 9.20 -17.74 -6.73
CA HIS A 217 9.51 -16.58 -5.89
C HIS A 217 10.04 -17.02 -4.52
N GLU A 218 10.98 -16.25 -3.97
CA GLU A 218 11.55 -16.46 -2.62
C GLU A 218 11.85 -15.14 -1.91
N ASN A 219 12.01 -15.18 -0.58
CA ASN A 219 12.48 -14.04 0.23
C ASN A 219 13.98 -14.16 0.49
#